data_c300499e827e77ba60cabe96f6507c25
#
_entry.id   c300499e827e77ba60cabe96f6507c25
#
_cell.length_a   1.000
_cell.length_b   1.000
_cell.length_c   1.000
_cell.angle_alpha   90.00
_cell.angle_beta   90.00
_cell.angle_gamma   90.00
#
_symmetry.space_group_name_H-M   'P 1'
#
loop_
_entity.id
_entity.type
_entity.pdbx_description
1 polymer ?
#
loop_
_entity_poly.entity_id
_entity_poly.type
_entity_poly.pdbx_seq_one_letter_code
_entity_poly.pdbx_strand_id
1 'polypeptide(L)'
;MPLLKDKLTSLTASLTSALLHSLSEPSHRKTTIVYLSSLLTKLGAGPAARAAFLTTRSELINKRIRSIPFEGDIPLYIFDLAIVVFTAIKHTAEWFLASFKENEAAARENICTRHPNILSDDPYIDLVQWCKEQIENYAVLFGKQVFSPDAEPKMIAECNDITRVQNKKVCSGC
;
A
#
# COMPACT_ATOMS: atom_id res chain seq x y z
N MET A 1 28.09 -28.95 -16.37
CA MET A 1 26.64 -28.62 -16.37
C MET A 1 26.33 -27.13 -16.13
N PRO A 2 27.15 -26.15 -16.53
CA PRO A 2 26.85 -24.73 -16.35
C PRO A 2 25.63 -24.28 -17.18
N LEU A 3 25.51 -24.70 -18.42
CA LEU A 3 24.48 -24.27 -19.37
C LEU A 3 23.03 -24.49 -18.90
N LEU A 4 22.75 -25.55 -18.16
CA LEU A 4 21.42 -25.84 -17.64
C LEU A 4 21.07 -24.91 -16.46
N LYS A 5 22.05 -24.63 -15.60
CA LYS A 5 21.91 -23.72 -14.48
C LYS A 5 21.62 -22.27 -14.96
N ASP A 6 22.38 -21.85 -15.99
CA ASP A 6 22.19 -20.50 -16.57
C ASP A 6 20.82 -20.34 -17.24
N LYS A 7 20.36 -21.37 -17.96
CA LYS A 7 19.00 -21.39 -18.52
C LYS A 7 17.92 -21.34 -17.45
N LEU A 8 18.08 -22.11 -16.37
CA LEU A 8 17.12 -22.11 -15.26
C LEU A 8 17.05 -20.74 -14.59
N THR A 9 18.20 -20.13 -14.32
CA THR A 9 18.28 -18.77 -13.72
C THR A 9 17.60 -17.74 -14.62
N SER A 10 17.86 -17.79 -15.94
CA SER A 10 17.22 -16.89 -16.90
C SER A 10 15.69 -17.05 -16.96
N LEU A 11 15.21 -18.30 -16.96
CA LEU A 11 13.77 -18.59 -16.94
C LEU A 11 13.09 -18.11 -15.63
N THR A 12 13.75 -18.33 -14.49
CA THR A 12 13.27 -17.87 -13.19
C THR A 12 13.18 -16.34 -13.15
N ALA A 13 14.21 -15.65 -13.65
CA ALA A 13 14.21 -14.19 -13.72
C ALA A 13 13.08 -13.65 -14.64
N SER A 14 12.89 -14.27 -15.80
CA SER A 14 11.81 -13.91 -16.73
C SER A 14 10.43 -14.14 -16.10
N LEU A 15 10.22 -15.26 -15.44
CA LEU A 15 8.97 -15.57 -14.74
C LEU A 15 8.70 -14.57 -13.60
N THR A 16 9.72 -14.27 -12.79
CA THR A 16 9.62 -13.29 -11.70
C THR A 16 9.22 -11.91 -12.23
N SER A 17 9.85 -11.46 -13.32
CA SER A 17 9.52 -10.18 -13.97
C SER A 17 8.08 -10.17 -14.48
N ALA A 18 7.61 -11.24 -15.13
CA ALA A 18 6.23 -11.34 -15.60
C ALA A 18 5.21 -11.33 -14.46
N LEU A 19 5.50 -12.02 -13.36
CA LEU A 19 4.64 -12.04 -12.18
C LEU A 19 4.59 -10.68 -11.46
N LEU A 20 5.73 -9.97 -11.36
CA LEU A 20 5.78 -8.61 -10.81
C LEU A 20 4.97 -7.63 -11.68
N HIS A 21 5.10 -7.71 -12.99
CA HIS A 21 4.30 -6.91 -13.91
C HIS A 21 2.80 -7.19 -13.73
N SER A 22 2.42 -8.46 -13.66
CA SER A 22 1.02 -8.83 -13.39
C SER A 22 0.56 -8.30 -12.04
N LEU A 23 1.36 -8.42 -10.96
CA LEU A 23 0.99 -7.91 -9.63
C LEU A 23 0.74 -6.39 -9.62
N SER A 24 1.41 -5.66 -10.50
CA SER A 24 1.28 -4.21 -10.64
C SER A 24 -0.01 -3.77 -11.38
N GLU A 25 -0.81 -4.70 -11.90
CA GLU A 25 -2.07 -4.35 -12.53
C GLU A 25 -3.12 -3.93 -11.49
N PRO A 26 -3.72 -2.72 -11.62
CA PRO A 26 -4.63 -2.16 -10.62
C PRO A 26 -5.99 -2.84 -10.54
N SER A 27 -6.34 -3.66 -11.54
CA SER A 27 -7.66 -4.32 -11.67
C SER A 27 -7.80 -5.61 -10.86
N HIS A 28 -6.72 -6.10 -10.26
CA HIS A 28 -6.73 -7.38 -9.57
C HIS A 28 -7.60 -7.40 -8.31
N ARG A 29 -8.27 -8.54 -8.11
CA ARG A 29 -8.98 -8.84 -6.86
C ARG A 29 -8.00 -9.30 -5.78
N LYS A 30 -8.42 -9.18 -4.52
CA LYS A 30 -7.63 -9.62 -3.35
C LYS A 30 -7.07 -11.04 -3.52
N THR A 31 -7.90 -11.99 -3.97
CA THR A 31 -7.50 -13.39 -4.17
C THR A 31 -6.36 -13.55 -5.18
N THR A 32 -6.39 -12.81 -6.27
CA THR A 32 -5.33 -12.82 -7.29
C THR A 32 -4.02 -12.27 -6.72
N ILE A 33 -4.08 -11.17 -5.95
CA ILE A 33 -2.91 -10.56 -5.32
C ILE A 33 -2.28 -11.54 -4.32
N VAL A 34 -3.09 -12.19 -3.45
CA VAL A 34 -2.62 -13.21 -2.51
C VAL A 34 -1.92 -14.36 -3.24
N TYR A 35 -2.48 -14.82 -4.35
CA TYR A 35 -1.90 -15.89 -5.15
C TYR A 35 -0.57 -15.48 -5.81
N LEU A 36 -0.53 -14.32 -6.48
CA LEU A 36 0.69 -13.81 -7.13
C LEU A 36 1.81 -13.55 -6.11
N SER A 37 1.49 -12.96 -4.96
CA SER A 37 2.47 -12.72 -3.90
C SER A 37 3.02 -14.02 -3.31
N SER A 38 2.18 -15.07 -3.17
CA SER A 38 2.63 -16.39 -2.75
C SER A 38 3.64 -17.01 -3.73
N LEU A 39 3.38 -16.90 -5.03
CA LEU A 39 4.31 -17.38 -6.05
C LEU A 39 5.63 -16.61 -6.03
N LEU A 40 5.58 -15.29 -5.93
CA LEU A 40 6.77 -14.43 -5.86
C LEU A 40 7.59 -14.69 -4.60
N THR A 41 6.95 -14.93 -3.47
CA THR A 41 7.64 -15.31 -2.22
C THR A 41 8.38 -16.65 -2.39
N LYS A 42 7.75 -17.65 -3.02
CA LYS A 42 8.38 -18.94 -3.33
C LYS A 42 9.58 -18.82 -4.28
N LEU A 43 9.57 -17.82 -5.17
CA LEU A 43 10.67 -17.51 -6.07
C LEU A 43 11.77 -16.67 -5.41
N GLY A 44 11.64 -16.32 -4.11
CA GLY A 44 12.58 -15.47 -3.39
C GLY A 44 12.47 -13.98 -3.71
N ALA A 45 11.39 -13.56 -4.37
CA ALA A 45 11.13 -12.18 -4.78
C ALA A 45 10.12 -11.45 -3.86
N GLY A 46 9.96 -11.88 -2.61
CA GLY A 46 9.04 -11.32 -1.63
C GLY A 46 9.18 -9.80 -1.44
N PRO A 47 10.38 -9.27 -1.16
CA PRO A 47 10.59 -7.81 -1.03
C PRO A 47 10.18 -7.02 -2.28
N ALA A 48 10.54 -7.51 -3.47
CA ALA A 48 10.15 -6.87 -4.72
C ALA A 48 8.63 -6.89 -4.95
N ALA A 49 7.97 -7.97 -4.55
CA ALA A 49 6.51 -8.07 -4.61
C ALA A 49 5.82 -7.07 -3.66
N ARG A 50 6.32 -6.90 -2.43
CA ARG A 50 5.82 -5.90 -1.48
C ARG A 50 5.95 -4.49 -2.03
N ALA A 51 7.13 -4.15 -2.53
CA ALA A 51 7.39 -2.83 -3.11
C ALA A 51 6.48 -2.55 -4.31
N ALA A 52 6.35 -3.49 -5.25
CA ALA A 52 5.47 -3.36 -6.42
C ALA A 52 4.00 -3.17 -6.01
N PHE A 53 3.51 -3.95 -5.04
CA PHE A 53 2.15 -3.82 -4.53
C PHE A 53 1.91 -2.44 -3.91
N LEU A 54 2.77 -1.98 -2.99
CA LEU A 54 2.61 -0.69 -2.31
C LEU A 54 2.72 0.49 -3.28
N THR A 55 3.62 0.42 -4.26
CA THR A 55 3.74 1.43 -5.32
C THR A 55 2.45 1.54 -6.13
N THR A 56 1.90 0.41 -6.59
CA THR A 56 0.62 0.38 -7.32
C THR A 56 -0.53 0.97 -6.49
N ARG A 57 -0.55 0.72 -5.18
CA ARG A 57 -1.55 1.31 -4.27
C ARG A 57 -1.41 2.82 -4.15
N SER A 58 -0.19 3.34 -4.06
CA SER A 58 0.05 4.79 -4.05
C SER A 58 -0.43 5.45 -5.35
N GLU A 59 -0.16 4.84 -6.50
CA GLU A 59 -0.62 5.35 -7.80
C GLU A 59 -2.14 5.38 -7.90
N LEU A 60 -2.82 4.33 -7.41
CA LEU A 60 -4.28 4.27 -7.36
C LEU A 60 -4.88 5.35 -6.44
N ILE A 61 -4.30 5.58 -5.26
CA ILE A 61 -4.72 6.65 -4.35
C ILE A 61 -4.56 8.00 -5.05
N ASN A 62 -3.39 8.28 -5.62
CA ASN A 62 -3.11 9.51 -6.32
C ASN A 62 -4.06 9.75 -7.52
N LYS A 63 -4.39 8.69 -8.26
CA LYS A 63 -5.38 8.76 -9.35
C LYS A 63 -6.77 9.13 -8.83
N ARG A 64 -7.21 8.52 -7.72
CA ARG A 64 -8.51 8.81 -7.09
C ARG A 64 -8.55 10.23 -6.53
N ILE A 65 -7.49 10.69 -5.87
CA ILE A 65 -7.40 12.07 -5.36
C ILE A 65 -7.56 13.08 -6.50
N ARG A 66 -6.89 12.87 -7.63
CA ARG A 66 -7.01 13.76 -8.81
C ARG A 66 -8.41 13.76 -9.44
N SER A 67 -9.22 12.75 -9.20
CA SER A 67 -10.59 12.67 -9.70
C SER A 67 -11.63 13.28 -8.76
N ILE A 68 -11.25 13.75 -7.57
CA ILE A 68 -12.16 14.45 -6.66
C ILE A 68 -12.48 15.82 -7.26
N PRO A 69 -13.77 16.11 -7.54
CA PRO A 69 -14.15 17.43 -8.03
C PRO A 69 -14.00 18.47 -6.91
N PHE A 70 -13.54 19.66 -7.28
CA PHE A 70 -13.54 20.81 -6.37
C PHE A 70 -14.60 21.82 -6.84
N GLU A 71 -15.70 21.93 -6.10
CA GLU A 71 -16.85 22.79 -6.43
C GLU A 71 -16.86 24.09 -5.61
N GLY A 72 -15.74 24.45 -4.97
CA GLY A 72 -15.61 25.66 -4.15
C GLY A 72 -15.94 25.45 -2.66
N ASP A 73 -16.42 24.26 -2.27
CA ASP A 73 -16.69 23.87 -0.88
C ASP A 73 -15.49 23.10 -0.31
N ILE A 74 -14.70 23.77 0.54
CA ILE A 74 -13.50 23.19 1.14
C ILE A 74 -13.85 22.04 2.10
N PRO A 75 -14.78 22.15 3.05
CA PRO A 75 -15.22 21.05 3.91
C PRO A 75 -15.66 19.81 3.13
N LEU A 76 -16.41 19.96 2.06
CA LEU A 76 -16.84 18.84 1.22
C LEU A 76 -15.66 18.17 0.53
N TYR A 77 -14.74 18.96 -0.04
CA TYR A 77 -13.52 18.44 -0.64
C TYR A 77 -12.67 17.67 0.37
N ILE A 78 -12.48 18.18 1.59
CA ILE A 78 -11.73 17.52 2.67
C ILE A 78 -12.43 16.22 3.10
N PHE A 79 -13.77 16.20 3.13
CA PHE A 79 -14.53 14.99 3.42
C PHE A 79 -14.24 13.88 2.39
N ASP A 80 -14.33 14.20 1.10
CA ASP A 80 -14.05 13.24 0.02
C ASP A 80 -12.60 12.80 0.01
N LEU A 81 -11.66 13.72 0.21
CA LEU A 81 -10.24 13.43 0.31
C LEU A 81 -9.96 12.46 1.48
N ALA A 82 -10.52 12.71 2.66
CA ALA A 82 -10.36 11.86 3.84
C ALA A 82 -10.92 10.45 3.60
N ILE A 83 -12.11 10.34 3.00
CA ILE A 83 -12.71 9.04 2.66
C ILE A 83 -11.79 8.27 1.71
N VAL A 84 -11.34 8.90 0.62
CA VAL A 84 -10.49 8.25 -0.38
C VAL A 84 -9.20 7.73 0.24
N VAL A 85 -8.50 8.58 1.01
CA VAL A 85 -7.19 8.23 1.57
C VAL A 85 -7.31 7.20 2.69
N PHE A 86 -8.13 7.44 3.69
CA PHE A 86 -8.21 6.54 4.85
C PHE A 86 -8.82 5.18 4.50
N THR A 87 -9.82 5.13 3.62
CA THR A 87 -10.37 3.85 3.15
C THR A 87 -9.33 3.07 2.34
N ALA A 88 -8.54 3.76 1.51
CA ALA A 88 -7.49 3.12 0.73
C ALA A 88 -6.36 2.59 1.61
N ILE A 89 -5.95 3.32 2.65
CA ILE A 89 -4.97 2.86 3.65
C ILE A 89 -5.47 1.58 4.32
N LYS A 90 -6.70 1.57 4.83
CA LYS A 90 -7.31 0.39 5.46
C LYS A 90 -7.30 -0.82 4.54
N HIS A 91 -7.87 -0.71 3.35
CA HIS A 91 -7.93 -1.82 2.41
C HIS A 91 -6.55 -2.31 1.97
N THR A 92 -5.59 -1.39 1.79
CA THR A 92 -4.23 -1.77 1.44
C THR A 92 -3.56 -2.54 2.58
N ALA A 93 -3.72 -2.10 3.83
CA ALA A 93 -3.19 -2.81 4.99
C ALA A 93 -3.81 -4.21 5.13
N GLU A 94 -5.12 -4.34 5.01
CA GLU A 94 -5.83 -5.63 5.06
C GLU A 94 -5.36 -6.59 3.95
N TRP A 95 -5.15 -6.07 2.74
CA TRP A 95 -4.70 -6.90 1.61
C TRP A 95 -3.23 -7.24 1.72
N PHE A 96 -2.41 -6.32 2.19
CA PHE A 96 -1.00 -6.54 2.44
C PHE A 96 -0.78 -7.65 3.49
N LEU A 97 -1.46 -7.55 4.62
CA LEU A 97 -1.36 -8.54 5.69
C LEU A 97 -1.81 -9.93 5.21
N ALA A 98 -2.93 -10.01 4.50
CA ALA A 98 -3.40 -11.27 3.94
C ALA A 98 -2.44 -11.86 2.89
N SER A 99 -1.71 -11.01 2.14
CA SER A 99 -0.85 -11.44 1.05
C SER A 99 0.56 -11.82 1.51
N PHE A 100 1.11 -11.13 2.49
CA PHE A 100 2.52 -11.24 2.83
C PHE A 100 2.79 -11.83 4.22
N LYS A 101 1.93 -11.57 5.23
CA LYS A 101 2.11 -12.10 6.58
C LYS A 101 2.03 -13.64 6.62
N GLU A 102 0.99 -14.21 6.03
CA GLU A 102 0.78 -15.66 6.05
C GLU A 102 1.82 -16.41 5.21
N ASN A 103 2.19 -15.85 4.06
CA ASN A 103 3.18 -16.44 3.17
C ASN A 103 4.59 -16.46 3.78
N GLU A 104 4.95 -15.45 4.57
CA GLU A 104 6.25 -15.40 5.24
C GLU A 104 6.32 -16.30 6.46
N ALA A 105 5.25 -16.46 7.22
CA ALA A 105 5.19 -17.44 8.31
C ALA A 105 5.47 -18.85 7.76
N ALA A 106 4.82 -19.22 6.66
CA ALA A 106 5.05 -20.50 5.99
C ALA A 106 6.46 -20.63 5.39
N ALA A 107 7.06 -19.54 4.90
CA ALA A 107 8.42 -19.54 4.39
C ALA A 107 9.45 -19.66 5.53
N ARG A 108 9.24 -19.01 6.66
CA ARG A 108 10.11 -19.11 7.85
C ARG A 108 10.12 -20.52 8.45
N GLU A 109 8.98 -21.20 8.48
CA GLU A 109 8.86 -22.57 8.96
C GLU A 109 9.69 -23.56 8.11
N ASN A 110 9.83 -23.29 6.80
CA ASN A 110 10.63 -24.06 5.88
C ASN A 110 12.13 -23.66 5.84
N ILE A 111 12.50 -22.47 6.34
CA ILE A 111 13.87 -21.90 6.28
C ILE A 111 14.58 -21.96 7.64
N CYS A 112 13.93 -22.43 8.71
CA CYS A 112 14.48 -22.42 10.08
C CYS A 112 15.81 -23.15 10.28
N THR A 113 16.46 -23.61 9.18
CA THR A 113 17.74 -24.33 9.21
C THR A 113 18.90 -23.59 8.58
N ARG A 114 18.78 -22.38 7.99
CA ARG A 114 19.89 -21.90 7.14
C ARG A 114 20.52 -20.52 7.38
N HIS A 115 19.88 -19.51 7.99
CA HIS A 115 20.60 -18.24 8.24
C HIS A 115 20.04 -17.39 9.39
N PRO A 116 20.89 -16.95 10.35
CA PRO A 116 20.49 -16.12 11.49
C PRO A 116 20.42 -14.60 11.21
N ASN A 117 20.58 -14.13 9.98
CA ASN A 117 20.72 -12.71 9.66
C ASN A 117 19.52 -12.07 8.91
N ILE A 118 18.28 -12.57 9.12
CA ILE A 118 17.08 -12.05 8.44
C ILE A 118 16.27 -11.13 9.38
N LEU A 119 16.94 -10.25 10.13
CA LEU A 119 16.26 -9.25 10.98
C LEU A 119 15.89 -7.96 10.21
N SER A 120 16.28 -7.80 8.94
CA SER A 120 16.07 -6.56 8.17
C SER A 120 14.93 -6.63 7.14
N ASP A 121 14.24 -7.76 7.01
CA ASP A 121 13.18 -7.96 5.99
C ASP A 121 11.81 -8.21 6.65
N ASP A 122 11.44 -7.34 7.60
CA ASP A 122 10.12 -7.39 8.25
C ASP A 122 9.08 -6.65 7.37
N PRO A 123 8.09 -7.36 6.81
CA PRO A 123 7.05 -6.76 5.97
C PRO A 123 6.24 -5.68 6.68
N TYR A 124 6.18 -5.72 8.01
CA TYR A 124 5.50 -4.68 8.78
C TYR A 124 6.17 -3.31 8.66
N ILE A 125 7.51 -3.27 8.54
CA ILE A 125 8.26 -2.04 8.38
C ILE A 125 7.86 -1.36 7.06
N ASP A 126 7.81 -2.12 5.98
CA ASP A 126 7.40 -1.62 4.66
C ASP A 126 5.98 -1.04 4.70
N LEU A 127 5.04 -1.76 5.32
CA LEU A 127 3.66 -1.31 5.45
C LEU A 127 3.52 -0.06 6.31
N VAL A 128 4.18 -0.02 7.47
CA VAL A 128 4.12 1.13 8.39
C VAL A 128 4.72 2.38 7.74
N GLN A 129 5.87 2.23 7.07
CA GLN A 129 6.49 3.33 6.35
C GLN A 129 5.58 3.85 5.24
N TRP A 130 4.96 2.95 4.46
CA TRP A 130 4.01 3.32 3.42
C TRP A 130 2.78 4.04 3.99
N CYS A 131 2.19 3.55 5.09
CA CYS A 131 1.06 4.22 5.75
C CYS A 131 1.43 5.63 6.20
N LYS A 132 2.62 5.80 6.78
CA LYS A 132 3.14 7.11 7.19
C LYS A 132 3.22 8.06 6.01
N GLU A 133 3.78 7.62 4.89
CA GLU A 133 3.89 8.43 3.66
C GLU A 133 2.52 8.86 3.13
N GLN A 134 1.50 7.97 3.16
CA GLN A 134 0.16 8.32 2.72
C GLN A 134 -0.50 9.36 3.65
N ILE A 135 -0.26 9.26 4.97
CA ILE A 135 -0.77 10.23 5.94
C ILE A 135 -0.07 11.59 5.78
N GLU A 136 1.24 11.60 5.57
CA GLU A 136 2.00 12.83 5.31
C GLU A 136 1.53 13.51 4.02
N ASN A 137 1.30 12.74 2.96
CA ASN A 137 0.72 13.26 1.70
C ASN A 137 -0.68 13.86 1.93
N TYR A 138 -1.53 13.19 2.71
CA TYR A 138 -2.82 13.72 3.10
C TYR A 138 -2.68 15.05 3.85
N ALA A 139 -1.79 15.12 4.84
CA ALA A 139 -1.57 16.33 5.64
C ALA A 139 -1.09 17.52 4.77
N VAL A 140 -0.24 17.26 3.77
CA VAL A 140 0.19 18.29 2.81
C VAL A 140 -0.97 18.80 1.96
N LEU A 141 -1.82 17.90 1.46
CA LEU A 141 -2.98 18.27 0.66
C LEU A 141 -4.02 19.02 1.49
N PHE A 142 -4.29 18.53 2.71
CA PHE A 142 -5.15 19.20 3.69
C PHE A 142 -4.66 20.63 3.96
N GLY A 143 -3.38 20.77 4.29
CA GLY A 143 -2.79 22.07 4.59
C GLY A 143 -2.90 23.07 3.44
N LYS A 144 -2.71 22.63 2.20
CA LYS A 144 -2.83 23.49 1.01
C LYS A 144 -4.25 24.01 0.79
N GLN A 145 -5.27 23.26 1.17
CA GLN A 145 -6.67 23.66 0.96
C GLN A 145 -7.25 24.43 2.14
N VAL A 146 -6.87 24.05 3.36
CA VAL A 146 -7.49 24.56 4.59
C VAL A 146 -6.79 25.80 5.13
N PHE A 147 -5.48 25.91 4.99
CA PHE A 147 -4.71 27.04 5.51
C PHE A 147 -4.42 28.09 4.42
N SER A 148 -5.49 28.67 3.86
CA SER A 148 -5.35 29.86 3.03
C SER A 148 -5.31 31.13 3.92
N PRO A 149 -4.73 32.26 3.43
CA PRO A 149 -4.68 33.49 4.21
C PRO A 149 -6.06 34.03 4.65
N ASP A 150 -7.11 33.69 3.89
CA ASP A 150 -8.48 34.15 4.13
C ASP A 150 -9.36 33.06 4.80
N ALA A 151 -8.75 31.99 5.32
CA ALA A 151 -9.47 30.87 5.90
C ALA A 151 -10.15 31.23 7.22
N GLU A 152 -11.46 31.05 7.30
CA GLU A 152 -12.22 31.27 8.52
C GLU A 152 -11.90 30.21 9.58
N PRO A 153 -11.66 30.57 10.87
CA PRO A 153 -11.38 29.61 11.94
C PRO A 153 -12.45 28.53 12.11
N LYS A 154 -13.71 28.87 11.81
CA LYS A 154 -14.85 27.94 11.86
C LYS A 154 -14.70 26.83 10.80
N MET A 155 -14.35 27.18 9.57
CA MET A 155 -14.13 26.24 8.49
C MET A 155 -12.93 25.31 8.80
N ILE A 156 -11.85 25.86 9.36
CA ILE A 156 -10.69 25.06 9.79
C ILE A 156 -11.09 24.03 10.86
N ALA A 157 -11.89 24.43 11.84
CA ALA A 157 -12.38 23.53 12.90
C ALA A 157 -13.26 22.42 12.30
N GLU A 158 -14.14 22.74 11.37
CA GLU A 158 -15.00 21.78 10.68
C GLU A 158 -14.18 20.75 9.87
N CYS A 159 -13.18 21.19 9.10
CA CYS A 159 -12.28 20.31 8.35
C CYS A 159 -11.48 19.36 9.27
N ASN A 160 -11.04 19.86 10.43
CA ASN A 160 -10.35 19.03 11.43
C ASN A 160 -11.29 17.98 12.03
N ASP A 161 -12.53 18.32 12.32
CA ASP A 161 -13.53 17.38 12.84
C ASP A 161 -13.91 16.31 11.80
N ILE A 162 -14.06 16.68 10.54
CA ILE A 162 -14.27 15.77 9.42
C ILE A 162 -13.14 14.74 9.36
N THR A 163 -11.88 15.20 9.36
CA THR A 163 -10.71 14.34 9.33
C THR A 163 -10.69 13.37 10.50
N ARG A 164 -10.95 13.87 11.72
CA ARG A 164 -10.97 13.06 12.94
C ARG A 164 -12.06 11.99 12.92
N VAL A 165 -13.25 12.33 12.42
CA VAL A 165 -14.38 11.39 12.31
C VAL A 165 -14.09 10.30 11.30
N GLN A 166 -13.55 10.64 10.13
CA GLN A 166 -13.22 9.64 9.11
C GLN A 166 -12.09 8.71 9.56
N ASN A 167 -11.05 9.23 10.20
CA ASN A 167 -9.98 8.41 10.78
C ASN A 167 -10.53 7.41 11.82
N LYS A 168 -11.40 7.87 12.73
CA LYS A 168 -12.03 6.97 13.73
C LYS A 168 -12.84 5.86 13.08
N LYS A 169 -13.64 6.16 12.05
CA LYS A 169 -14.45 5.15 11.34
C LYS A 169 -13.58 4.04 10.72
N VAL A 170 -12.42 4.41 10.21
CA VAL A 170 -11.46 3.45 9.63
C VAL A 170 -10.84 2.57 10.72
N CYS A 171 -10.47 3.15 11.86
CA CYS A 171 -9.87 2.41 12.98
C CYS A 171 -10.88 1.53 13.75
N SER A 172 -12.17 1.91 13.81
CA SER A 172 -13.20 1.18 14.56
C SER A 172 -13.77 -0.04 13.82
N GLY A 173 -13.41 -0.23 12.58
CA GLY A 173 -13.86 -1.36 11.76
C GLY A 173 -12.83 -2.51 11.68
N CYS A 174 -11.87 -2.57 12.62
CA CYS A 174 -10.91 -3.68 12.79
C CYS A 174 -11.31 -4.57 13.93
#